data_d0c96e9876dc2fced6d98dc9f5c3b1ee
#
_entry.id   d0c96e9876dc2fced6d98dc9f5c3b1ee
#
_cell.length_a   1.000
_cell.length_b   1.000
_cell.length_c   1.000
_cell.angle_alpha   90.00
_cell.angle_beta   90.00
_cell.angle_gamma   90.00
#
_symmetry.space_group_name_H-M   'P 1'
#
loop_
_entity.id
_entity.type
_entity.pdbx_description
1 polymer ?
#
loop_
_entity_poly.entity_id
_entity_poly.type
_entity_poly.pdbx_seq_one_letter_code
_entity_poly.pdbx_strand_id
1 'polypeptide(L)'
;MTTEIQRIVFSEFMKLADLIEVNFKLLNVLSRFGISLGFGENTIKEVCERQGINLNSFLLICNIYTYDDYVPSAEMLAGADAVTIVDYLHKSHAVYMEKEFDSLEKNIRAMVEPCDVMQKKIVARFFADYKAQVENHFEYEESVVFPYVRSLKSGVSSAGYTIEQFEENHSNIDETLNDLKNIVMKYLPDTCDTVLRNEVLYRIFRLEEDL
;
A
#
# COMPACT_ATOMS: atom_id res chain seq x y z
N MET A 1 25.63 23.34 10.81
CA MET A 1 25.60 22.09 11.54
C MET A 1 24.25 21.44 11.21
N THR A 2 24.24 20.57 10.22
CA THR A 2 23.08 19.73 9.87
C THR A 2 23.01 18.65 10.93
N THR A 3 22.02 18.75 11.81
CA THR A 3 21.70 17.67 12.75
C THR A 3 21.26 16.50 11.89
N GLU A 4 22.08 15.45 11.77
CA GLU A 4 21.62 14.16 11.25
C GLU A 4 20.48 13.71 12.16
N ILE A 5 19.28 13.71 11.64
CA ILE A 5 18.15 13.09 12.31
C ILE A 5 18.46 11.60 12.32
N GLN A 6 18.81 11.07 13.48
CA GLN A 6 19.11 9.67 13.66
C GLN A 6 17.80 8.90 13.38
N ARG A 7 17.71 8.23 12.22
CA ARG A 7 16.55 7.44 11.84
C ARG A 7 16.39 6.26 12.79
N ILE A 8 15.17 6.10 13.27
CA ILE A 8 14.81 4.95 14.11
C ILE A 8 14.40 3.83 13.16
N VAL A 9 15.32 2.95 12.81
CA VAL A 9 14.99 1.70 12.10
C VAL A 9 14.28 0.77 13.08
N PHE A 10 13.13 0.24 12.68
CA PHE A 10 12.36 -0.67 13.53
C PHE A 10 13.11 -1.96 13.79
N SER A 11 13.11 -2.39 15.03
CA SER A 11 13.78 -3.60 15.51
C SER A 11 12.85 -4.47 16.36
N GLU A 12 13.19 -5.72 16.50
CA GLU A 12 12.39 -6.71 17.21
C GLU A 12 12.06 -6.38 18.67
N PHE A 13 12.94 -5.58 19.32
CA PHE A 13 12.83 -5.22 20.73
C PHE A 13 11.97 -3.96 20.99
N MET A 14 11.60 -3.23 19.94
CA MET A 14 10.72 -2.08 20.08
C MET A 14 9.32 -2.54 20.45
N LYS A 15 8.62 -1.73 21.25
CA LYS A 15 7.20 -1.95 21.52
C LYS A 15 6.41 -1.69 20.24
N LEU A 16 5.37 -2.47 20.02
CA LEU A 16 4.52 -2.28 18.84
C LEU A 16 3.81 -0.93 18.85
N ALA A 17 3.54 -0.36 20.03
CA ALA A 17 2.99 0.98 20.16
C ALA A 17 3.95 2.06 19.63
N ASP A 18 5.25 1.94 19.92
CA ASP A 18 6.26 2.91 19.47
C ASP A 18 6.36 2.98 17.94
N LEU A 19 6.15 1.84 17.27
CA LEU A 19 6.11 1.76 15.81
C LEU A 19 4.98 2.64 15.23
N ILE A 20 3.80 2.63 15.84
CA ILE A 20 2.66 3.47 15.43
C ILE A 20 2.92 4.96 15.72
N GLU A 21 3.57 5.26 16.84
CA GLU A 21 3.96 6.65 17.19
C GLU A 21 4.97 7.23 16.19
N VAL A 22 5.87 6.42 15.65
CA VAL A 22 6.80 6.83 14.60
C VAL A 22 6.06 7.06 13.27
N ASN A 23 5.16 6.15 12.90
CA ASN A 23 4.37 6.24 11.67
C ASN A 23 2.96 5.63 11.86
N PHE A 24 1.97 6.48 12.10
CA PHE A 24 0.58 6.05 12.31
C PHE A 24 -0.03 5.31 11.10
N LYS A 25 0.51 5.49 9.89
CA LYS A 25 0.07 4.79 8.68
C LYS A 25 0.29 3.28 8.78
N LEU A 26 1.22 2.84 9.64
CA LEU A 26 1.45 1.43 9.94
C LEU A 26 0.24 0.71 10.57
N LEU A 27 -0.78 1.44 11.00
CA LEU A 27 -2.08 0.84 11.36
C LEU A 27 -2.66 0.00 10.21
N ASN A 28 -2.45 0.42 8.96
CA ASN A 28 -2.87 -0.36 7.78
C ASN A 28 -2.05 -1.66 7.67
N VAL A 29 -0.73 -1.56 7.87
CA VAL A 29 0.17 -2.72 7.86
C VAL A 29 -0.22 -3.72 8.93
N LEU A 30 -0.46 -3.26 10.17
CA LEU A 30 -0.92 -4.12 11.26
C LEU A 30 -2.21 -4.85 10.91
N SER A 31 -3.19 -4.12 10.37
CA SER A 31 -4.49 -4.66 9.98
C SER A 31 -4.34 -5.77 8.93
N ARG A 32 -3.48 -5.59 7.93
CA ARG A 32 -3.20 -6.58 6.88
C ARG A 32 -2.50 -7.83 7.40
N PHE A 33 -1.65 -7.68 8.42
CA PHE A 33 -1.09 -8.82 9.15
C PHE A 33 -2.09 -9.47 10.11
N GLY A 34 -3.27 -8.90 10.29
CA GLY A 34 -4.29 -9.39 11.24
C GLY A 34 -3.97 -9.04 12.70
N ILE A 35 -3.08 -8.07 12.92
CA ILE A 35 -2.72 -7.59 14.25
C ILE A 35 -3.78 -6.57 14.71
N SER A 36 -4.57 -6.97 15.71
CA SER A 36 -5.56 -6.09 16.32
C SER A 36 -4.94 -5.17 17.38
N LEU A 37 -5.49 -3.97 17.56
CA LEU A 37 -5.13 -3.09 18.67
C LEU A 37 -5.47 -3.75 20.01
N GLY A 38 -4.85 -3.25 21.09
CA GLY A 38 -4.97 -3.87 22.42
C GLY A 38 -3.83 -4.83 22.75
N PHE A 39 -2.71 -4.73 22.02
CA PHE A 39 -1.51 -5.54 22.23
C PHE A 39 -0.70 -5.14 23.49
N GLY A 40 -1.09 -4.09 24.19
CA GLY A 40 -0.43 -3.63 25.45
C GLY A 40 1.02 -3.18 25.21
N GLU A 41 1.90 -3.54 26.13
CA GLU A 41 3.32 -3.21 26.12
C GLU A 41 4.19 -4.23 25.38
N ASN A 42 3.57 -5.13 24.60
CA ASN A 42 4.31 -6.18 23.89
C ASN A 42 5.25 -5.60 22.84
N THR A 43 6.41 -6.23 22.69
CA THR A 43 7.37 -5.95 21.64
C THR A 43 6.89 -6.46 20.29
N ILE A 44 7.48 -5.96 19.22
CA ILE A 44 7.22 -6.45 17.86
C ILE A 44 7.46 -7.96 17.79
N LYS A 45 8.56 -8.45 18.36
CA LYS A 45 8.89 -9.87 18.41
C LYS A 45 7.80 -10.71 19.08
N GLU A 46 7.37 -10.32 20.28
CA GLU A 46 6.36 -11.05 21.04
C GLU A 46 5.02 -11.14 20.30
N VAL A 47 4.64 -10.07 19.60
CA VAL A 47 3.41 -10.05 18.79
C VAL A 47 3.56 -10.96 17.57
N CYS A 48 4.66 -10.86 16.83
CA CYS A 48 4.93 -11.71 15.67
C CYS A 48 4.97 -13.20 16.05
N GLU A 49 5.70 -13.57 17.10
CA GLU A 49 5.78 -14.95 17.59
C GLU A 49 4.40 -15.51 17.98
N ARG A 50 3.61 -14.74 18.72
CA ARG A 50 2.27 -15.14 19.14
C ARG A 50 1.32 -15.38 17.98
N GLN A 51 1.50 -14.65 16.88
CA GLN A 51 0.63 -14.72 15.69
C GLN A 51 1.21 -15.59 14.56
N GLY A 52 2.42 -16.13 14.73
CA GLY A 52 3.08 -16.92 13.69
C GLY A 52 3.50 -16.10 12.47
N ILE A 53 3.74 -14.79 12.64
CA ILE A 53 4.20 -13.89 11.58
C ILE A 53 5.73 -13.97 11.49
N ASN A 54 6.27 -14.09 10.28
CA ASN A 54 7.71 -14.00 10.09
C ASN A 54 8.20 -12.59 10.46
N LEU A 55 9.04 -12.51 11.49
CA LEU A 55 9.52 -11.25 12.07
C LEU A 55 10.27 -10.39 11.06
N ASN A 56 11.17 -11.00 10.26
CA ASN A 56 11.96 -10.24 9.29
C ASN A 56 11.09 -9.68 8.15
N SER A 57 10.10 -10.44 7.67
CA SER A 57 9.13 -9.93 6.69
C SER A 57 8.29 -8.79 7.25
N PHE A 58 7.85 -8.88 8.51
CA PHE A 58 7.11 -7.80 9.16
C PHE A 58 7.96 -6.53 9.30
N LEU A 59 9.18 -6.66 9.83
CA LEU A 59 10.10 -5.53 9.99
C LEU A 59 10.50 -4.91 8.64
N LEU A 60 10.72 -5.75 7.62
CA LEU A 60 11.03 -5.31 6.26
C LEU A 60 9.92 -4.42 5.71
N ILE A 61 8.68 -4.89 5.74
CA ILE A 61 7.51 -4.14 5.27
C ILE A 61 7.33 -2.84 6.06
N CYS A 62 7.43 -2.88 7.40
CA CYS A 62 7.28 -1.68 8.22
C CYS A 62 8.34 -0.62 7.93
N ASN A 63 9.60 -1.03 7.74
CA ASN A 63 10.69 -0.10 7.45
C ASN A 63 10.58 0.49 6.03
N ILE A 64 10.29 -0.34 5.00
CA ILE A 64 10.06 0.15 3.63
C ILE A 64 8.87 1.12 3.60
N TYR A 65 7.78 0.77 4.26
CA TYR A 65 6.57 1.61 4.32
C TYR A 65 6.78 2.95 5.04
N THR A 66 7.83 3.06 5.85
CA THR A 66 8.09 4.26 6.64
C THR A 66 9.18 5.15 6.05
N TYR A 67 10.15 4.57 5.35
CA TYR A 67 11.34 5.26 4.89
C TYR A 67 11.60 4.98 3.41
N ASP A 68 11.38 5.98 2.55
CA ASP A 68 11.51 5.87 1.08
C ASP A 68 12.90 5.43 0.61
N ASP A 69 13.93 5.71 1.39
CA ASP A 69 15.33 5.37 1.10
C ASP A 69 15.86 4.23 1.97
N TYR A 70 14.98 3.42 2.58
CA TYR A 70 15.38 2.27 3.35
C TYR A 70 15.98 1.19 2.43
N VAL A 71 17.23 0.82 2.73
CA VAL A 71 17.91 -0.29 2.06
C VAL A 71 18.04 -1.44 3.06
N PRO A 72 17.33 -2.55 2.86
CA PRO A 72 17.45 -3.70 3.76
C PRO A 72 18.83 -4.35 3.71
N SER A 73 19.30 -4.83 4.85
CA SER A 73 20.54 -5.61 4.90
C SER A 73 20.36 -6.99 4.25
N ALA A 74 21.46 -7.58 3.79
CA ALA A 74 21.45 -8.95 3.26
C ALA A 74 20.93 -9.97 4.28
N GLU A 75 21.20 -9.76 5.57
CA GLU A 75 20.68 -10.61 6.66
C GLU A 75 19.17 -10.49 6.82
N MET A 76 18.62 -9.27 6.75
CA MET A 76 17.18 -9.02 6.78
C MET A 76 16.49 -9.73 5.61
N LEU A 77 17.02 -9.59 4.41
CA LEU A 77 16.47 -10.23 3.21
C LEU A 77 16.55 -11.76 3.29
N ALA A 78 17.67 -12.31 3.77
CA ALA A 78 17.84 -13.76 3.92
C ALA A 78 16.88 -14.36 4.97
N GLY A 79 16.52 -13.60 5.99
CA GLY A 79 15.57 -14.03 7.03
C GLY A 79 14.10 -13.77 6.71
N ALA A 80 13.81 -12.98 5.68
CA ALA A 80 12.44 -12.69 5.25
C ALA A 80 11.83 -13.90 4.54
N ASP A 81 10.53 -14.13 4.76
CA ASP A 81 9.77 -15.16 4.08
C ASP A 81 8.90 -14.55 2.98
N ALA A 82 9.24 -14.83 1.73
CA ALA A 82 8.53 -14.31 0.56
C ALA A 82 7.04 -14.69 0.55
N VAL A 83 6.65 -15.83 1.12
CA VAL A 83 5.24 -16.21 1.20
C VAL A 83 4.49 -15.31 2.19
N THR A 84 5.11 -14.95 3.31
CA THR A 84 4.53 -13.95 4.24
C THR A 84 4.31 -12.60 3.56
N ILE A 85 5.22 -12.17 2.68
CA ILE A 85 5.07 -10.93 1.90
C ILE A 85 3.92 -11.05 0.91
N VAL A 86 3.84 -12.15 0.16
CA VAL A 86 2.72 -12.43 -0.77
C VAL A 86 1.38 -12.47 -0.03
N ASP A 87 1.30 -13.09 1.14
CA ASP A 87 0.08 -13.11 1.94
C ASP A 87 -0.34 -11.72 2.42
N TYR A 88 0.63 -10.86 2.74
CA TYR A 88 0.39 -9.46 3.07
C TYR A 88 -0.16 -8.68 1.86
N LEU A 89 0.47 -8.81 0.68
CA LEU A 89 0.04 -8.16 -0.55
C LEU A 89 -1.36 -8.63 -0.98
N HIS A 90 -1.64 -9.92 -0.93
CA HIS A 90 -2.97 -10.48 -1.21
C HIS A 90 -4.06 -9.85 -0.33
N LYS A 91 -3.81 -9.70 0.96
CA LYS A 91 -4.74 -9.01 1.88
C LYS A 91 -4.86 -7.52 1.57
N SER A 92 -3.79 -6.89 1.09
CA SER A 92 -3.81 -5.50 0.64
C SER A 92 -4.75 -5.33 -0.55
N HIS A 93 -4.63 -6.19 -1.57
CA HIS A 93 -5.53 -6.19 -2.73
C HIS A 93 -7.00 -6.30 -2.33
N ALA A 94 -7.33 -7.23 -1.41
CA ALA A 94 -8.70 -7.38 -0.92
C ALA A 94 -9.23 -6.09 -0.24
N VAL A 95 -8.40 -5.40 0.56
CA VAL A 95 -8.80 -4.13 1.20
C VAL A 95 -9.10 -3.05 0.16
N TYR A 96 -8.26 -2.93 -0.89
CA TYR A 96 -8.47 -1.97 -1.96
C TYR A 96 -9.74 -2.25 -2.74
N MET A 97 -9.89 -3.49 -3.20
CA MET A 97 -10.99 -3.88 -4.08
C MET A 97 -12.35 -3.85 -3.37
N GLU A 98 -12.41 -4.28 -2.10
CA GLU A 98 -13.66 -4.42 -1.36
C GLU A 98 -14.12 -3.14 -0.66
N LYS A 99 -13.21 -2.21 -0.34
CA LYS A 99 -13.53 -1.07 0.53
C LYS A 99 -13.02 0.27 0.04
N GLU A 100 -11.73 0.36 -0.29
CA GLU A 100 -11.10 1.67 -0.52
C GLU A 100 -11.60 2.30 -1.81
N PHE A 101 -11.68 1.56 -2.91
CA PHE A 101 -12.16 2.10 -4.19
C PHE A 101 -13.62 2.51 -4.15
N ASP A 102 -14.50 1.72 -3.56
CA ASP A 102 -15.93 2.06 -3.47
C ASP A 102 -16.15 3.30 -2.58
N SER A 103 -15.38 3.39 -1.48
CA SER A 103 -15.44 4.55 -0.58
C SER A 103 -14.90 5.81 -1.26
N LEU A 104 -13.80 5.71 -2.00
CA LEU A 104 -13.22 6.83 -2.74
C LEU A 104 -14.14 7.28 -3.87
N GLU A 105 -14.73 6.35 -4.63
CA GLU A 105 -15.70 6.66 -5.70
C GLU A 105 -16.90 7.43 -5.16
N LYS A 106 -17.46 6.99 -4.02
CA LYS A 106 -18.56 7.68 -3.35
C LYS A 106 -18.20 9.11 -2.98
N ASN A 107 -17.01 9.31 -2.40
CA ASN A 107 -16.53 10.63 -2.01
C ASN A 107 -16.26 11.53 -3.22
N ILE A 108 -15.68 11.00 -4.29
CA ILE A 108 -15.48 11.72 -5.55
C ILE A 108 -16.83 12.17 -6.13
N ARG A 109 -17.82 11.30 -6.21
CA ARG A 109 -19.17 11.65 -6.71
C ARG A 109 -19.81 12.75 -5.89
N ALA A 110 -19.71 12.69 -4.57
CA ALA A 110 -20.24 13.72 -3.68
C ALA A 110 -19.48 15.05 -3.84
N MET A 111 -18.17 15.02 -3.96
CA MET A 111 -17.31 16.19 -4.13
C MET A 111 -17.67 16.96 -5.42
N VAL A 112 -17.88 16.25 -6.53
CA VAL A 112 -18.17 16.89 -7.83
C VAL A 112 -19.65 17.20 -8.05
N GLU A 113 -20.52 16.98 -7.07
CA GLU A 113 -21.97 17.24 -7.22
C GLU A 113 -22.31 18.66 -7.67
N PRO A 114 -21.66 19.73 -7.18
CA PRO A 114 -21.90 21.10 -7.64
C PRO A 114 -21.28 21.41 -9.01
N CYS A 115 -20.44 20.54 -9.56
CA CYS A 115 -19.73 20.77 -10.82
C CYS A 115 -20.66 20.63 -12.03
N ASP A 116 -20.25 21.18 -13.18
CA ASP A 116 -20.95 20.96 -14.43
C ASP A 116 -20.84 19.50 -14.92
N VAL A 117 -21.68 19.15 -15.90
CA VAL A 117 -21.77 17.78 -16.44
C VAL A 117 -20.43 17.31 -17.04
N MET A 118 -19.68 18.22 -17.66
CA MET A 118 -18.41 17.89 -18.30
C MET A 118 -17.35 17.56 -17.24
N GLN A 119 -17.22 18.38 -16.22
CA GLN A 119 -16.31 18.16 -15.11
C GLN A 119 -16.59 16.86 -14.37
N LYS A 120 -17.86 16.57 -14.07
CA LYS A 120 -18.31 15.28 -13.49
C LYS A 120 -17.84 14.09 -14.33
N LYS A 121 -18.04 14.16 -15.65
CA LYS A 121 -17.62 13.08 -16.57
C LYS A 121 -16.11 12.90 -16.64
N ILE A 122 -15.35 13.98 -16.65
CA ILE A 122 -13.88 13.94 -16.69
C ILE A 122 -13.35 13.24 -15.44
N VAL A 123 -13.75 13.70 -14.24
CA VAL A 123 -13.27 13.13 -12.99
C VAL A 123 -13.66 11.66 -12.87
N ALA A 124 -14.92 11.33 -13.19
CA ALA A 124 -15.39 9.94 -13.14
C ALA A 124 -14.63 9.02 -14.09
N ARG A 125 -14.27 9.51 -15.30
CA ARG A 125 -13.47 8.76 -16.26
C ARG A 125 -12.06 8.51 -15.75
N PHE A 126 -11.36 9.54 -15.30
CA PHE A 126 -9.99 9.37 -14.76
C PHE A 126 -9.95 8.39 -13.59
N PHE A 127 -10.93 8.48 -12.69
CA PHE A 127 -11.01 7.52 -11.59
C PHE A 127 -11.29 6.09 -12.08
N ALA A 128 -12.19 5.93 -13.04
CA ALA A 128 -12.50 4.61 -13.61
C ALA A 128 -11.29 4.00 -14.35
N ASP A 129 -10.56 4.82 -15.12
CA ASP A 129 -9.35 4.40 -15.83
C ASP A 129 -8.25 3.97 -14.81
N TYR A 130 -8.07 4.74 -13.73
CA TYR A 130 -7.14 4.38 -12.66
C TYR A 130 -7.54 3.06 -11.98
N LYS A 131 -8.81 2.95 -11.57
CA LYS A 131 -9.32 1.72 -10.93
C LYS A 131 -9.08 0.49 -11.81
N ALA A 132 -9.38 0.59 -13.10
CA ALA A 132 -9.17 -0.52 -14.05
C ALA A 132 -7.69 -0.90 -14.19
N GLN A 133 -6.77 0.07 -14.16
CA GLN A 133 -5.33 -0.22 -14.20
C GLN A 133 -4.87 -0.97 -12.94
N VAL A 134 -5.32 -0.55 -11.76
CA VAL A 134 -4.99 -1.23 -10.50
C VAL A 134 -5.61 -2.64 -10.46
N GLU A 135 -6.86 -2.81 -10.92
CA GLU A 135 -7.50 -4.11 -11.03
C GLU A 135 -6.69 -5.08 -11.91
N ASN A 136 -6.27 -4.63 -13.08
CA ASN A 136 -5.45 -5.45 -14.00
C ASN A 136 -4.08 -5.79 -13.38
N HIS A 137 -3.47 -4.85 -12.67
CA HIS A 137 -2.22 -5.07 -11.97
C HIS A 137 -2.36 -6.15 -10.89
N PHE A 138 -3.36 -6.03 -10.03
CA PHE A 138 -3.63 -7.02 -9.00
C PHE A 138 -3.98 -8.39 -9.58
N GLU A 139 -4.78 -8.45 -10.65
CA GLU A 139 -5.09 -9.70 -11.33
C GLU A 139 -3.83 -10.39 -11.86
N TYR A 140 -2.90 -9.64 -12.42
CA TYR A 140 -1.61 -10.16 -12.86
C TYR A 140 -0.79 -10.71 -11.69
N GLU A 141 -0.67 -9.99 -10.59
CA GLU A 141 0.05 -10.47 -9.42
C GLU A 141 -0.58 -11.72 -8.81
N GLU A 142 -1.89 -11.75 -8.65
CA GLU A 142 -2.64 -12.89 -8.09
C GLU A 142 -2.55 -14.13 -8.98
N SER A 143 -2.63 -13.96 -10.29
CA SER A 143 -2.68 -15.09 -11.23
C SER A 143 -1.32 -15.60 -11.68
N VAL A 144 -0.28 -14.77 -11.66
CA VAL A 144 1.05 -15.09 -12.19
C VAL A 144 2.14 -14.98 -11.14
N VAL A 145 2.29 -13.79 -10.50
CA VAL A 145 3.43 -13.50 -9.62
C VAL A 145 3.37 -14.30 -8.33
N PHE A 146 2.23 -14.25 -7.63
CA PHE A 146 2.09 -14.92 -6.34
C PHE A 146 2.19 -16.44 -6.43
N PRO A 147 1.56 -17.12 -7.41
CA PRO A 147 1.79 -18.55 -7.64
C PRO A 147 3.26 -18.88 -7.94
N TYR A 148 3.95 -18.03 -8.73
CA TYR A 148 5.37 -18.20 -8.99
C TYR A 148 6.21 -18.14 -7.72
N VAL A 149 6.05 -17.10 -6.90
CA VAL A 149 6.78 -16.95 -5.64
C VAL A 149 6.54 -18.13 -4.71
N ARG A 150 5.28 -18.59 -4.58
CA ARG A 150 4.94 -19.78 -3.77
C ARG A 150 5.59 -21.06 -4.30
N SER A 151 5.71 -21.19 -5.64
CA SER A 151 6.35 -22.36 -6.27
C SER A 151 7.84 -22.43 -5.99
N LEU A 152 8.53 -21.28 -5.93
CA LEU A 152 9.96 -21.22 -5.57
C LEU A 152 10.22 -21.80 -4.19
N LYS A 153 9.36 -21.53 -3.20
CA LYS A 153 9.49 -22.09 -1.84
C LYS A 153 9.30 -23.61 -1.82
N SER A 154 8.46 -24.16 -2.69
CA SER A 154 8.21 -25.59 -2.78
C SER A 154 9.26 -26.35 -3.60
N GLY A 155 10.26 -25.66 -4.18
CA GLY A 155 11.30 -26.25 -5.02
C GLY A 155 10.79 -26.72 -6.40
N VAL A 156 9.57 -26.35 -6.77
CA VAL A 156 9.00 -26.63 -8.09
C VAL A 156 9.33 -25.44 -8.98
N SER A 157 10.25 -25.64 -9.93
CA SER A 157 10.52 -24.62 -10.95
C SER A 157 9.29 -24.51 -11.87
N SER A 158 8.58 -23.40 -11.79
CA SER A 158 7.62 -23.03 -12.83
C SER A 158 8.41 -22.57 -14.05
N ALA A 159 8.59 -23.49 -15.01
CA ALA A 159 9.30 -23.17 -16.25
C ALA A 159 8.60 -22.05 -17.00
N GLY A 160 9.26 -20.89 -17.14
CA GLY A 160 8.88 -19.86 -18.07
C GLY A 160 8.56 -18.47 -17.51
N TYR A 161 8.62 -18.24 -16.19
CA TYR A 161 8.46 -16.90 -15.61
C TYR A 161 9.77 -16.43 -14.98
N THR A 162 10.15 -15.17 -15.20
CA THR A 162 11.38 -14.56 -14.66
C THR A 162 11.08 -13.20 -14.06
N ILE A 163 11.99 -12.72 -13.20
CA ILE A 163 11.85 -11.41 -12.57
C ILE A 163 11.88 -10.25 -13.60
N GLU A 164 12.61 -10.42 -14.70
CA GLU A 164 12.64 -9.45 -15.80
C GLU A 164 11.25 -9.29 -16.44
N GLN A 165 10.49 -10.37 -16.56
CA GLN A 165 9.11 -10.29 -17.06
C GLN A 165 8.18 -9.57 -16.08
N PHE A 166 8.44 -9.66 -14.76
CA PHE A 166 7.73 -8.86 -13.76
C PHE A 166 8.00 -7.37 -13.97
N GLU A 167 9.25 -6.97 -14.09
CA GLU A 167 9.64 -5.58 -14.30
C GLU A 167 9.05 -4.98 -15.57
N GLU A 168 9.04 -5.74 -16.69
CA GLU A 168 8.45 -5.31 -17.97
C GLU A 168 6.93 -5.12 -17.90
N ASN A 169 6.22 -5.90 -17.10
CA ASN A 169 4.76 -5.85 -16.97
C ASN A 169 4.28 -4.93 -15.85
N HIS A 170 5.18 -4.36 -15.05
CA HIS A 170 4.81 -3.40 -14.01
C HIS A 170 4.37 -2.09 -14.67
N SER A 171 3.04 -1.88 -14.75
CA SER A 171 2.45 -0.71 -15.41
C SER A 171 2.70 0.57 -14.59
N ASN A 172 2.80 1.70 -15.29
CA ASN A 172 2.94 3.01 -14.65
C ASN A 172 1.59 3.51 -14.13
N ILE A 173 1.13 2.93 -13.03
CA ILE A 173 -0.13 3.29 -12.34
C ILE A 173 -0.05 4.70 -11.78
N ASP A 174 1.15 5.15 -11.40
CA ASP A 174 1.40 6.44 -10.77
C ASP A 174 1.03 7.63 -11.66
N GLU A 175 1.21 7.51 -12.98
CA GLU A 175 0.91 8.60 -13.91
C GLU A 175 -0.58 8.94 -13.92
N THR A 176 -1.45 7.94 -14.01
CA THR A 176 -2.90 8.13 -14.02
C THR A 176 -3.42 8.69 -12.69
N LEU A 177 -2.85 8.23 -11.57
CA LEU A 177 -3.19 8.74 -10.25
C LEU A 177 -2.74 10.19 -10.08
N ASN A 178 -1.56 10.55 -10.60
CA ASN A 178 -1.04 11.91 -10.58
C ASN A 178 -1.93 12.86 -11.40
N ASP A 179 -2.45 12.42 -12.53
CA ASP A 179 -3.41 13.19 -13.31
C ASP A 179 -4.70 13.44 -12.54
N LEU A 180 -5.25 12.44 -11.87
CA LEU A 180 -6.43 12.60 -11.02
C LEU A 180 -6.17 13.60 -9.87
N LYS A 181 -5.02 13.51 -9.20
CA LYS A 181 -4.60 14.50 -8.18
C LYS A 181 -4.59 15.93 -8.73
N ASN A 182 -3.97 16.10 -9.90
CA ASN A 182 -3.88 17.41 -10.55
C ASN A 182 -5.27 17.98 -10.91
N ILE A 183 -6.17 17.15 -11.41
CA ILE A 183 -7.55 17.57 -11.70
C ILE A 183 -8.24 18.04 -10.42
N VAL A 184 -8.19 17.27 -9.36
CA VAL A 184 -8.84 17.60 -8.09
C VAL A 184 -8.25 18.85 -7.45
N MET A 185 -6.92 19.01 -7.47
CA MET A 185 -6.25 20.17 -6.86
C MET A 185 -6.40 21.46 -7.66
N LYS A 186 -6.31 21.38 -9.01
CA LYS A 186 -6.06 22.58 -9.84
C LYS A 186 -7.22 22.98 -10.73
N TYR A 187 -8.09 22.04 -11.13
CA TYR A 187 -9.02 22.29 -12.23
C TYR A 187 -10.49 22.18 -11.85
N LEU A 188 -10.81 21.74 -10.65
CA LEU A 188 -12.18 21.79 -10.15
C LEU A 188 -12.51 23.17 -9.57
N PRO A 189 -13.77 23.67 -9.75
CA PRO A 189 -14.18 24.96 -9.25
C PRO A 189 -14.20 25.01 -7.72
N ASP A 190 -14.12 26.21 -7.17
CA ASP A 190 -14.20 26.50 -5.74
C ASP A 190 -15.60 26.24 -5.13
N THR A 191 -16.60 26.01 -5.97
CA THR A 191 -17.95 25.58 -5.55
C THR A 191 -17.99 24.15 -5.01
N CYS A 192 -16.98 23.31 -5.30
CA CYS A 192 -16.86 21.98 -4.71
C CYS A 192 -16.63 22.07 -3.20
N ASP A 193 -17.26 21.16 -2.43
CA ASP A 193 -17.07 21.12 -0.98
C ASP A 193 -15.59 20.91 -0.61
N THR A 194 -15.03 21.86 0.14
CA THR A 194 -13.61 21.86 0.51
C THR A 194 -13.23 20.69 1.41
N VAL A 195 -14.14 20.27 2.31
CA VAL A 195 -13.87 19.16 3.24
C VAL A 195 -13.81 17.85 2.47
N LEU A 196 -14.78 17.62 1.59
CA LEU A 196 -14.78 16.43 0.71
C LEU A 196 -13.58 16.42 -0.24
N ARG A 197 -13.21 17.59 -0.79
CA ARG A 197 -12.02 17.71 -1.66
C ARG A 197 -10.76 17.30 -0.92
N ASN A 198 -10.56 17.80 0.29
CA ASN A 198 -9.42 17.43 1.12
C ASN A 198 -9.44 15.93 1.46
N GLU A 199 -10.59 15.37 1.81
CA GLU A 199 -10.72 13.95 2.11
C GLU A 199 -10.39 13.07 0.89
N VAL A 200 -10.88 13.44 -0.30
CA VAL A 200 -10.55 12.75 -1.56
C VAL A 200 -9.05 12.79 -1.81
N LEU A 201 -8.41 13.96 -1.68
CA LEU A 201 -6.96 14.10 -1.87
C LEU A 201 -6.17 13.28 -0.85
N TYR A 202 -6.53 13.31 0.43
CA TYR A 202 -5.88 12.47 1.45
C TYR A 202 -5.96 10.99 1.10
N ARG A 203 -7.10 10.52 0.62
CA ARG A 203 -7.27 9.12 0.19
C ARG A 203 -6.44 8.79 -1.02
N ILE A 204 -6.36 9.70 -2.01
CA ILE A 204 -5.54 9.52 -3.21
C ILE A 204 -4.05 9.46 -2.84
N PHE A 205 -3.55 10.37 -1.99
CA PHE A 205 -2.16 10.32 -1.52
C PHE A 205 -1.85 9.05 -0.73
N ARG A 206 -2.80 8.57 0.08
CA ARG A 206 -2.63 7.29 0.79
C ARG A 206 -2.57 6.09 -0.15
N LEU A 207 -3.36 6.10 -1.22
CA LEU A 207 -3.30 5.06 -2.25
C LEU A 207 -1.94 5.05 -2.96
N GLU A 208 -1.40 6.23 -3.28
CA GLU A 208 -0.09 6.38 -3.91
C GLU A 208 1.06 5.87 -3.02
N GLU A 209 0.98 6.09 -1.72
CA GLU A 209 2.01 5.62 -0.77
C GLU A 209 1.91 4.12 -0.47
N ASP A 210 0.78 3.52 -0.72
CA ASP A 210 0.42 2.18 -0.26
C ASP A 210 0.52 1.14 -1.40
N LEU A 211 0.51 1.61 -2.67
CA LEU A 211 0.70 0.83 -3.90
C LEU A 211 2.15 0.85 -4.36
#